data_25abfda06844307f811aec7a06191901
#
_entry.id   25abfda06844307f811aec7a06191901
#
_cell.length_a   1.000
_cell.length_b   1.000
_cell.length_c   1.000
_cell.angle_alpha   90.00
_cell.angle_beta   90.00
_cell.angle_gamma   90.00
#
_symmetry.space_group_name_H-M   'P 1'
#
loop_
_entity.id
_entity.type
_entity.pdbx_description
1 polymer ?
#
loop_
_entity_poly.entity_id
_entity_poly.type
_entity_poly.pdbx_seq_one_letter_code
_entity_poly.pdbx_strand_id
1 'polypeptide(L)'
;MRLFCCCLGLVMMSPLSVLGQQAPAKPGDAAPPATPLPTGPPLSDDDKANQLSDQVGKLMVKCVNLLTAQDPLSLDYCKQQRDLADQYPPHMRMLDKMMAHDEYGIALAAFDHKQEALEEFDREVALVPKAVKPGSAEWSTAYWHRAMIYTQMGQMDKADRDYRAAEENFRKPAPTAESASIDRKRRTILRQHAALLEKEGKPEAAHQLLQEASK
;
A
#
# COMPACT_ATOMS: atom_id res chain seq x y z
N MET A 1 -10.37 15.21 -0.11
CA MET A 1 -9.42 14.20 0.39
C MET A 1 -10.12 13.26 1.38
N ARG A 2 -11.06 12.45 0.88
CA ARG A 2 -11.92 11.58 1.73
C ARG A 2 -12.19 10.28 1.00
N LEU A 3 -11.22 9.34 0.85
CA LEU A 3 -11.54 8.06 0.19
C LEU A 3 -10.58 6.89 0.48
N PHE A 4 -9.57 7.06 1.31
CA PHE A 4 -8.53 6.01 1.43
C PHE A 4 -8.82 4.86 2.40
N CYS A 5 -9.98 4.79 3.05
CA CYS A 5 -10.18 3.88 4.19
C CYS A 5 -11.13 2.71 3.98
N CYS A 6 -11.81 2.58 2.85
CA CYS A 6 -12.87 1.54 2.72
C CYS A 6 -12.48 0.27 1.96
N CYS A 7 -11.42 0.25 1.17
CA CYS A 7 -11.22 -0.85 0.22
C CYS A 7 -10.58 -2.12 0.80
N LEU A 8 -9.78 -2.03 1.85
CA LEU A 8 -9.09 -3.22 2.38
C LEU A 8 -9.92 -4.09 3.34
N GLY A 9 -10.98 -3.55 3.91
CA GLY A 9 -11.86 -4.32 4.80
C GLY A 9 -12.77 -5.33 4.09
N LEU A 10 -13.03 -5.16 2.79
CA LEU A 10 -13.97 -6.02 2.04
C LEU A 10 -13.31 -7.21 1.35
N VAL A 11 -12.02 -7.18 1.09
CA VAL A 11 -11.32 -8.26 0.37
C VAL A 11 -11.10 -9.50 1.24
N MET A 12 -11.23 -9.39 2.57
CA MET A 12 -10.88 -10.47 3.52
C MET A 12 -12.02 -11.41 3.90
N MET A 13 -13.25 -11.20 3.43
CA MET A 13 -14.41 -12.01 3.88
C MET A 13 -15.30 -12.50 2.74
N SER A 14 -14.76 -13.15 1.72
CA SER A 14 -15.59 -13.97 0.86
C SER A 14 -15.05 -15.39 0.81
N PRO A 15 -15.82 -16.37 1.33
CA PRO A 15 -15.52 -17.75 1.03
C PRO A 15 -15.95 -18.04 -0.42
N LEU A 16 -15.05 -18.64 -1.17
CA LEU A 16 -15.28 -19.56 -2.28
C LEU A 16 -16.65 -19.47 -2.98
N SER A 17 -16.57 -19.15 -4.24
CA SER A 17 -17.49 -19.55 -5.30
C SER A 17 -18.02 -18.35 -6.07
N VAL A 18 -17.44 -18.10 -7.16
CA VAL A 18 -18.00 -18.14 -8.52
C VAL A 18 -16.85 -17.85 -9.46
N LEU A 19 -16.35 -18.87 -10.15
CA LEU A 19 -15.62 -18.73 -11.40
C LEU A 19 -16.56 -18.08 -12.42
N GLY A 20 -16.74 -16.76 -12.30
CA GLY A 20 -17.26 -15.93 -13.36
C GLY A 20 -16.14 -15.81 -14.38
N GLN A 21 -16.28 -16.45 -15.53
CA GLN A 21 -15.45 -16.20 -16.70
C GLN A 21 -15.52 -14.71 -17.00
N GLN A 22 -14.49 -13.95 -16.55
CA GLN A 22 -14.32 -12.57 -16.98
C GLN A 22 -14.09 -12.59 -18.49
N ALA A 23 -14.90 -11.84 -19.20
CA ALA A 23 -14.69 -11.63 -20.62
C ALA A 23 -13.27 -11.05 -20.82
N PRO A 24 -12.52 -11.51 -21.85
CA PRO A 24 -11.21 -10.95 -22.13
C PRO A 24 -11.31 -9.45 -22.36
N ALA A 25 -10.44 -8.69 -21.72
CA ALA A 25 -10.33 -7.24 -21.93
C ALA A 25 -10.26 -6.94 -23.45
N LYS A 26 -11.00 -5.92 -23.89
CA LYS A 26 -11.01 -5.57 -25.32
C LYS A 26 -9.60 -5.13 -25.75
N PRO A 27 -9.12 -5.54 -26.93
CA PRO A 27 -7.89 -5.01 -27.49
C PRO A 27 -8.05 -3.49 -27.69
N GLY A 28 -7.37 -2.69 -26.90
CA GLY A 28 -7.47 -1.23 -26.86
C GLY A 28 -7.52 -0.61 -25.46
N ASP A 29 -7.80 -1.41 -24.44
CA ASP A 29 -7.93 -0.94 -23.05
C ASP A 29 -6.58 -0.98 -22.26
N ALA A 30 -5.48 -1.42 -22.92
CA ALA A 30 -4.16 -1.37 -22.31
C ALA A 30 -3.75 0.09 -21.98
N ALA A 31 -3.12 0.27 -20.83
CA ALA A 31 -2.59 1.58 -20.47
C ALA A 31 -1.65 2.10 -21.55
N PRO A 32 -1.79 3.37 -21.99
CA PRO A 32 -0.91 3.94 -22.99
C PRO A 32 0.54 3.92 -22.48
N PRO A 33 1.55 3.64 -23.33
CA PRO A 33 2.94 3.73 -22.95
C PRO A 33 3.27 5.13 -22.43
N ALA A 34 4.12 5.21 -21.42
CA ALA A 34 4.57 6.50 -20.89
C ALA A 34 5.18 7.36 -22.00
N THR A 35 4.76 8.62 -22.09
CA THR A 35 5.27 9.55 -23.09
C THR A 35 6.77 9.76 -22.90
N PRO A 36 7.63 9.59 -23.94
CA PRO A 36 9.05 9.86 -23.80
C PRO A 36 9.29 11.33 -23.39
N LEU A 37 10.27 11.55 -22.52
CA LEU A 37 10.70 12.89 -22.14
C LEU A 37 11.23 13.65 -23.37
N PRO A 38 10.96 14.96 -23.49
CA PRO A 38 11.39 15.76 -24.66
C PRO A 38 12.91 15.79 -24.78
N THR A 39 13.41 15.68 -26.03
CA THR A 39 14.83 15.81 -26.39
C THR A 39 15.24 17.28 -26.38
N GLY A 40 15.52 17.81 -25.19
CA GLY A 40 16.07 19.16 -24.96
C GLY A 40 17.47 19.09 -24.34
N PRO A 41 18.09 20.24 -24.00
CA PRO A 41 19.29 20.23 -23.16
C PRO A 41 19.00 19.48 -21.85
N PRO A 42 20.03 18.85 -21.24
CA PRO A 42 19.81 18.05 -20.04
C PRO A 42 19.11 18.88 -18.96
N LEU A 43 17.92 18.43 -18.57
CA LEU A 43 17.13 19.07 -17.51
C LEU A 43 17.88 18.95 -16.17
N SER A 44 17.72 19.96 -15.32
CA SER A 44 18.11 19.83 -13.91
C SER A 44 17.36 18.69 -13.22
N ASP A 45 17.87 18.18 -12.12
CA ASP A 45 17.21 17.13 -11.36
C ASP A 45 15.84 17.59 -10.83
N ASP A 46 15.70 18.88 -10.47
CA ASP A 46 14.43 19.48 -10.08
C ASP A 46 13.42 19.51 -11.22
N ASP A 47 13.86 19.89 -12.44
CA ASP A 47 12.96 19.92 -13.61
C ASP A 47 12.50 18.52 -13.99
N LYS A 48 13.40 17.54 -13.96
CA LYS A 48 13.05 16.12 -14.18
C LYS A 48 12.04 15.63 -13.15
N ALA A 49 12.30 15.90 -11.86
CA ALA A 49 11.42 15.49 -10.78
C ALA A 49 10.03 16.12 -10.92
N ASN A 50 9.94 17.39 -11.32
CA ASN A 50 8.68 18.08 -11.52
C ASN A 50 7.89 17.52 -12.72
N GLN A 51 8.56 17.26 -13.85
CA GLN A 51 7.90 16.65 -15.03
C GLN A 51 7.37 15.24 -14.72
N LEU A 52 8.16 14.41 -14.02
CA LEU A 52 7.76 13.07 -13.62
C LEU A 52 6.60 13.13 -12.62
N SER A 53 6.62 14.11 -11.69
CA SER A 53 5.60 14.24 -10.63
C SER A 53 4.19 14.44 -11.19
N ASP A 54 4.02 15.26 -12.24
CA ASP A 54 2.72 15.43 -12.90
C ASP A 54 2.21 14.13 -13.54
N GLN A 55 3.10 13.37 -14.19
CA GLN A 55 2.76 12.09 -14.81
C GLN A 55 2.44 11.02 -13.74
N VAL A 56 3.27 10.91 -12.71
CA VAL A 56 3.06 10.00 -11.58
C VAL A 56 1.73 10.30 -10.89
N GLY A 57 1.41 11.57 -10.64
CA GLY A 57 0.14 11.97 -10.05
C GLY A 57 -1.09 11.60 -10.91
N LYS A 58 -1.00 11.74 -12.22
CA LYS A 58 -2.09 11.34 -13.15
C LYS A 58 -2.30 9.83 -13.15
N LEU A 59 -1.21 9.06 -13.15
CA LEU A 59 -1.28 7.60 -13.09
C LEU A 59 -1.79 7.11 -11.73
N MET A 60 -1.38 7.75 -10.64
CA MET A 60 -1.87 7.46 -9.29
C MET A 60 -3.40 7.56 -9.23
N VAL A 61 -3.99 8.64 -9.75
CA VAL A 61 -5.44 8.81 -9.74
C VAL A 61 -6.14 7.68 -10.51
N LYS A 62 -5.59 7.27 -11.66
CA LYS A 62 -6.14 6.16 -12.45
C LYS A 62 -5.97 4.82 -11.73
N CYS A 63 -4.78 4.54 -11.22
CA CYS A 63 -4.48 3.34 -10.45
C CYS A 63 -5.48 3.17 -9.31
N VAL A 64 -5.64 4.19 -8.45
CA VAL A 64 -6.52 4.14 -7.28
C VAL A 64 -7.99 4.00 -7.66
N ASN A 65 -8.45 4.70 -8.70
CA ASN A 65 -9.84 4.58 -9.16
C ASN A 65 -10.16 3.19 -9.70
N LEU A 66 -9.28 2.62 -10.53
CA LEU A 66 -9.43 1.27 -11.07
C LEU A 66 -9.32 0.20 -9.97
N LEU A 67 -8.39 0.37 -9.05
CA LEU A 67 -8.22 -0.54 -7.90
C LEU A 67 -9.48 -0.52 -7.01
N THR A 68 -10.06 0.67 -6.78
CA THR A 68 -11.31 0.82 -6.03
C THR A 68 -12.48 0.12 -6.73
N ALA A 69 -12.49 0.14 -8.07
CA ALA A 69 -13.46 -0.56 -8.90
C ALA A 69 -13.17 -2.07 -9.06
N GLN A 70 -12.08 -2.56 -8.49
CA GLN A 70 -11.57 -3.93 -8.68
C GLN A 70 -11.32 -4.28 -10.15
N ASP A 71 -10.94 -3.29 -10.96
CA ASP A 71 -10.63 -3.47 -12.38
C ASP A 71 -9.18 -3.96 -12.54
N PRO A 72 -8.95 -5.09 -13.26
CA PRO A 72 -7.60 -5.61 -13.49
C PRO A 72 -6.64 -4.63 -14.19
N LEU A 73 -7.14 -3.65 -14.94
CA LEU A 73 -6.32 -2.58 -15.53
C LEU A 73 -5.58 -1.75 -14.47
N SER A 74 -6.00 -1.80 -13.21
CA SER A 74 -5.26 -1.18 -12.11
C SER A 74 -3.82 -1.68 -12.02
N LEU A 75 -3.55 -2.96 -12.33
CA LEU A 75 -2.19 -3.52 -12.34
C LEU A 75 -1.27 -2.76 -13.30
N ASP A 76 -1.76 -2.48 -14.51
CA ASP A 76 -0.97 -1.78 -15.53
C ASP A 76 -0.71 -0.32 -15.13
N TYR A 77 -1.73 0.39 -14.64
CA TYR A 77 -1.59 1.79 -14.27
C TYR A 77 -0.75 1.97 -12.99
N CYS A 78 -0.92 1.12 -11.98
CA CYS A 78 -0.10 1.17 -10.77
C CYS A 78 1.36 0.81 -11.08
N LYS A 79 1.60 -0.18 -11.97
CA LYS A 79 2.94 -0.52 -12.43
C LYS A 79 3.61 0.66 -13.16
N GLN A 80 2.90 1.32 -14.08
CA GLN A 80 3.45 2.47 -14.80
C GLN A 80 3.76 3.63 -13.84
N GLN A 81 2.90 3.89 -12.88
CA GLN A 81 3.14 4.90 -11.85
C GLN A 81 4.44 4.59 -11.09
N ARG A 82 4.61 3.35 -10.63
CA ARG A 82 5.80 2.90 -9.90
C ARG A 82 7.05 3.01 -10.77
N ASP A 83 7.00 2.54 -12.02
CA ASP A 83 8.12 2.59 -12.95
C ASP A 83 8.56 4.05 -13.26
N LEU A 84 7.63 4.99 -13.29
CA LEU A 84 7.94 6.42 -13.42
C LEU A 84 8.48 7.01 -12.11
N ALA A 85 7.92 6.66 -10.97
CA ALA A 85 8.40 7.14 -9.68
C ALA A 85 9.84 6.67 -9.41
N ASP A 86 10.22 5.48 -9.86
CA ASP A 86 11.59 4.97 -9.75
C ASP A 86 12.60 5.78 -10.58
N GLN A 87 12.15 6.53 -11.59
CA GLN A 87 12.99 7.39 -12.41
C GLN A 87 13.30 8.76 -11.76
N TYR A 88 12.69 9.10 -10.63
CA TYR A 88 13.08 10.31 -9.91
C TYR A 88 14.56 10.30 -9.57
N PRO A 89 15.23 11.45 -9.62
CA PRO A 89 16.62 11.56 -9.20
C PRO A 89 16.85 10.97 -7.79
N PRO A 90 18.05 10.44 -7.51
CA PRO A 90 18.38 9.93 -6.19
C PRO A 90 18.08 10.95 -5.09
N HIS A 91 17.52 10.48 -3.99
CA HIS A 91 17.13 11.29 -2.81
C HIS A 91 16.00 12.31 -3.04
N MET A 92 15.43 12.37 -4.23
CA MET A 92 14.27 13.23 -4.50
C MET A 92 12.97 12.42 -4.46
N ARG A 93 11.88 13.08 -4.04
CA ARG A 93 10.53 12.52 -4.06
C ARG A 93 10.41 11.13 -3.42
N MET A 94 11.13 10.90 -2.33
CA MET A 94 11.19 9.58 -1.68
C MET A 94 9.81 9.11 -1.20
N LEU A 95 8.95 10.04 -0.76
CA LEU A 95 7.57 9.73 -0.37
C LEU A 95 6.75 9.27 -1.59
N ASP A 96 6.88 9.94 -2.74
CA ASP A 96 6.15 9.56 -3.96
C ASP A 96 6.59 8.17 -4.43
N LYS A 97 7.91 7.86 -4.36
CA LYS A 97 8.43 6.51 -4.65
C LYS A 97 7.82 5.47 -3.71
N MET A 98 7.87 5.73 -2.43
CA MET A 98 7.32 4.84 -1.40
C MET A 98 5.83 4.57 -1.65
N MET A 99 5.04 5.60 -1.89
CA MET A 99 3.61 5.47 -2.17
C MET A 99 3.32 4.70 -3.46
N ALA A 100 4.14 4.86 -4.50
CA ALA A 100 3.97 4.14 -5.75
C ALA A 100 4.23 2.63 -5.59
N HIS A 101 5.21 2.24 -4.77
CA HIS A 101 5.42 0.83 -4.40
C HIS A 101 4.25 0.28 -3.57
N ASP A 102 3.72 1.07 -2.61
CA ASP A 102 2.55 0.70 -1.81
C ASP A 102 1.32 0.43 -2.69
N GLU A 103 0.98 1.36 -3.56
CA GLU A 103 -0.20 1.26 -4.43
C GLU A 103 -0.09 0.08 -5.42
N TYR A 104 1.09 -0.15 -5.99
CA TYR A 104 1.30 -1.31 -6.86
C TYR A 104 1.28 -2.63 -6.07
N GLY A 105 1.89 -2.67 -4.89
CA GLY A 105 1.81 -3.81 -3.98
C GLY A 105 0.37 -4.16 -3.59
N ILE A 106 -0.47 -3.15 -3.30
CA ILE A 106 -1.90 -3.34 -3.03
C ILE A 106 -2.63 -3.89 -4.25
N ALA A 107 -2.34 -3.37 -5.46
CA ALA A 107 -2.95 -3.87 -6.69
C ALA A 107 -2.58 -5.35 -6.92
N LEU A 108 -1.32 -5.71 -6.80
CA LEU A 108 -0.85 -7.10 -6.91
C LEU A 108 -1.54 -8.02 -5.88
N ALA A 109 -1.66 -7.57 -4.63
CA ALA A 109 -2.33 -8.32 -3.57
C ALA A 109 -3.83 -8.53 -3.86
N ALA A 110 -4.50 -7.53 -4.42
CA ALA A 110 -5.92 -7.59 -4.76
C ALA A 110 -6.22 -8.63 -5.85
N PHE A 111 -5.25 -8.92 -6.71
CA PHE A 111 -5.36 -9.93 -7.77
C PHE A 111 -4.57 -11.22 -7.49
N ASP A 112 -4.26 -11.50 -6.22
CA ASP A 112 -3.62 -12.72 -5.72
C ASP A 112 -2.16 -12.93 -6.15
N HIS A 113 -1.48 -11.89 -6.64
CA HIS A 113 -0.05 -11.88 -6.96
C HIS A 113 0.82 -11.68 -5.71
N LYS A 114 0.64 -12.54 -4.69
CA LYS A 114 1.19 -12.34 -3.33
C LYS A 114 2.71 -12.21 -3.28
N GLN A 115 3.43 -12.99 -4.08
CA GLN A 115 4.89 -12.94 -4.07
C GLN A 115 5.40 -11.60 -4.63
N GLU A 116 4.82 -11.15 -5.74
CA GLU A 116 5.17 -9.87 -6.36
C GLU A 116 4.75 -8.69 -5.44
N ALA A 117 3.58 -8.79 -4.79
CA ALA A 117 3.15 -7.82 -3.79
C ALA A 117 4.14 -7.72 -2.63
N LEU A 118 4.65 -8.85 -2.13
CA LEU A 118 5.65 -8.87 -1.08
C LEU A 118 6.93 -8.15 -1.51
N GLU A 119 7.39 -8.34 -2.75
CA GLU A 119 8.57 -7.66 -3.27
C GLU A 119 8.39 -6.13 -3.32
N GLU A 120 7.21 -5.66 -3.70
CA GLU A 120 6.91 -4.22 -3.71
C GLU A 120 6.83 -3.65 -2.28
N PHE A 121 6.20 -4.34 -1.34
CA PHE A 121 6.18 -3.93 0.07
C PHE A 121 7.56 -4.01 0.73
N ASP A 122 8.44 -4.92 0.33
CA ASP A 122 9.83 -4.92 0.79
C ASP A 122 10.58 -3.67 0.31
N ARG A 123 10.35 -3.23 -0.93
CA ARG A 123 10.91 -1.98 -1.46
C ARG A 123 10.32 -0.76 -0.74
N GLU A 124 9.02 -0.75 -0.51
CA GLU A 124 8.36 0.31 0.27
C GLU A 124 8.99 0.44 1.65
N VAL A 125 9.08 -0.65 2.43
CA VAL A 125 9.68 -0.66 3.77
C VAL A 125 11.14 -0.19 3.75
N ALA A 126 11.91 -0.54 2.72
CA ALA A 126 13.29 -0.06 2.56
C ALA A 126 13.40 1.46 2.29
N LEU A 127 12.34 2.07 1.75
CA LEU A 127 12.25 3.52 1.52
C LEU A 127 11.80 4.29 2.76
N VAL A 128 11.02 3.66 3.65
CA VAL A 128 10.42 4.30 4.84
C VAL A 128 11.39 5.21 5.60
N PRO A 129 12.59 4.76 6.05
CA PRO A 129 13.49 5.61 6.84
C PRO A 129 14.08 6.80 6.06
N LYS A 130 13.93 6.81 4.74
CA LYS A 130 14.40 7.89 3.86
C LYS A 130 13.26 8.84 3.48
N ALA A 131 12.03 8.36 3.47
CA ALA A 131 10.85 9.06 3.00
C ALA A 131 10.09 9.78 4.12
N VAL A 132 10.00 9.17 5.29
CA VAL A 132 9.15 9.64 6.37
C VAL A 132 9.85 9.55 7.73
N LYS A 133 9.32 10.32 8.70
CA LYS A 133 9.84 10.30 10.07
C LYS A 133 9.29 9.09 10.84
N PRO A 134 10.05 8.54 11.79
CA PRO A 134 9.53 7.57 12.74
C PRO A 134 8.28 8.09 13.45
N GLY A 135 7.29 7.25 13.61
CA GLY A 135 6.01 7.62 14.24
C GLY A 135 4.98 8.24 13.28
N SER A 136 5.27 8.30 11.98
CA SER A 136 4.28 8.71 10.99
C SER A 136 3.29 7.58 10.65
N ALA A 137 2.11 7.96 10.17
CA ALA A 137 1.09 7.00 9.75
C ALA A 137 1.55 6.17 8.53
N GLU A 138 2.35 6.76 7.66
CA GLU A 138 2.93 6.10 6.49
C GLU A 138 3.91 5.02 6.90
N TRP A 139 4.74 5.29 7.93
CA TRP A 139 5.64 4.29 8.51
C TRP A 139 4.88 3.04 8.95
N SER A 140 3.83 3.25 9.74
CA SER A 140 2.98 2.16 10.21
C SER A 140 2.26 1.43 9.08
N THR A 141 1.82 2.16 8.05
CA THR A 141 1.10 1.59 6.90
C THR A 141 1.98 0.63 6.11
N ALA A 142 3.23 0.99 5.86
CA ALA A 142 4.19 0.15 5.13
C ALA A 142 4.38 -1.23 5.79
N TYR A 143 4.66 -1.23 7.10
CA TYR A 143 4.79 -2.48 7.84
C TYR A 143 3.48 -3.27 7.91
N TRP A 144 2.35 -2.59 8.08
CA TRP A 144 1.04 -3.23 8.11
C TRP A 144 0.71 -3.95 6.80
N HIS A 145 0.91 -3.32 5.65
CA HIS A 145 0.62 -3.95 4.37
C HIS A 145 1.50 -5.18 4.15
N ARG A 146 2.79 -5.12 4.50
CA ARG A 146 3.67 -6.29 4.42
C ARG A 146 3.26 -7.40 5.39
N ALA A 147 2.84 -7.07 6.62
CA ALA A 147 2.32 -8.04 7.59
C ALA A 147 1.10 -8.78 7.06
N MET A 148 0.20 -8.09 6.35
CA MET A 148 -0.98 -8.71 5.74
C MET A 148 -0.58 -9.77 4.70
N ILE A 149 0.40 -9.48 3.85
CA ILE A 149 0.88 -10.45 2.85
C ILE A 149 1.57 -11.63 3.53
N TYR A 150 2.43 -11.41 4.53
CA TYR A 150 3.01 -12.50 5.31
C TYR A 150 1.93 -13.38 5.95
N THR A 151 0.86 -12.79 6.48
CA THR A 151 -0.28 -13.54 7.04
C THR A 151 -0.96 -14.42 5.98
N GLN A 152 -1.20 -13.88 4.78
CA GLN A 152 -1.80 -14.62 3.67
C GLN A 152 -0.90 -15.75 3.15
N MET A 153 0.41 -15.57 3.24
CA MET A 153 1.41 -16.58 2.86
C MET A 153 1.72 -17.60 3.97
N GLY A 154 1.07 -17.48 5.14
CA GLY A 154 1.32 -18.35 6.27
C GLY A 154 2.65 -18.12 7.00
N GLN A 155 3.33 -16.99 6.74
CA GLN A 155 4.60 -16.64 7.36
C GLN A 155 4.37 -15.88 8.68
N MET A 156 3.76 -16.56 9.66
CA MET A 156 3.19 -15.95 10.87
C MET A 156 4.22 -15.17 11.70
N ASP A 157 5.43 -15.70 11.92
CA ASP A 157 6.49 -15.01 12.67
C ASP A 157 6.92 -13.69 12.04
N LYS A 158 6.91 -13.61 10.70
CA LYS A 158 7.23 -12.37 9.99
C LYS A 158 6.08 -11.39 10.08
N ALA A 159 4.85 -11.89 9.96
CA ALA A 159 3.64 -11.09 10.11
C ALA A 159 3.57 -10.46 11.51
N ASP A 160 3.79 -11.23 12.58
CA ASP A 160 3.80 -10.74 13.97
C ASP A 160 4.82 -9.61 14.16
N ARG A 161 6.04 -9.78 13.65
CA ARG A 161 7.08 -8.73 13.73
C ARG A 161 6.66 -7.44 13.04
N ASP A 162 6.10 -7.53 11.85
CA ASP A 162 5.68 -6.36 11.08
C ASP A 162 4.43 -5.69 11.68
N TYR A 163 3.48 -6.46 12.22
CA TYR A 163 2.36 -5.89 12.98
C TYR A 163 2.86 -5.11 14.20
N ARG A 164 3.81 -5.64 14.98
CA ARG A 164 4.42 -4.92 16.11
C ARG A 164 5.11 -3.64 15.67
N ALA A 165 5.87 -3.68 14.57
CA ALA A 165 6.50 -2.49 14.01
C ALA A 165 5.48 -1.44 13.58
N ALA A 166 4.35 -1.86 12.98
CA ALA A 166 3.26 -0.96 12.64
C ALA A 166 2.62 -0.32 13.88
N GLU A 167 2.34 -1.10 14.92
CA GLU A 167 1.73 -0.63 16.17
C GLU A 167 2.63 0.35 16.93
N GLU A 168 3.93 0.07 17.00
CA GLU A 168 4.90 0.91 17.72
C GLU A 168 4.93 2.33 17.16
N ASN A 169 4.75 2.48 15.86
CA ASN A 169 4.74 3.76 15.18
C ASN A 169 3.40 4.51 15.26
N PHE A 170 2.30 3.83 15.64
CA PHE A 170 1.01 4.49 15.91
C PHE A 170 0.86 5.00 17.35
N ARG A 171 1.91 5.07 18.13
CA ARG A 171 1.84 5.56 19.51
C ARG A 171 1.50 7.05 19.57
N LYS A 172 0.19 7.33 19.71
CA LYS A 172 -0.46 8.61 20.02
C LYS A 172 -0.18 9.76 19.04
N PRO A 173 -1.02 9.94 18.02
CA PRO A 173 -1.08 11.21 17.32
C PRO A 173 -1.61 12.30 18.27
N ALA A 174 -1.14 13.53 18.07
CA ALA A 174 -1.77 14.69 18.70
C ALA A 174 -3.24 14.79 18.27
N PRO A 175 -4.17 15.26 19.12
CA PRO A 175 -5.60 15.38 18.80
C PRO A 175 -5.82 16.44 17.70
N THR A 176 -5.88 16.00 16.46
CA THR A 176 -6.17 16.81 15.27
C THR A 176 -7.33 16.20 14.50
N ALA A 177 -7.90 16.91 13.53
CA ALA A 177 -8.94 16.36 12.66
C ALA A 177 -8.45 15.13 11.84
N GLU A 178 -7.14 14.99 11.61
CA GLU A 178 -6.52 13.82 11.02
C GLU A 178 -6.48 12.63 11.98
N SER A 179 -6.51 12.86 13.29
CA SER A 179 -6.40 11.82 14.30
C SER A 179 -7.47 10.75 14.16
N ALA A 180 -8.70 11.11 13.79
CA ALA A 180 -9.78 10.14 13.61
C ALA A 180 -9.52 9.10 12.49
N SER A 181 -8.83 9.50 11.41
CA SER A 181 -8.43 8.58 10.34
C SER A 181 -7.28 7.69 10.79
N ILE A 182 -6.31 8.27 11.48
CA ILE A 182 -5.16 7.56 12.06
C ILE A 182 -5.64 6.55 13.10
N ASP A 183 -6.54 6.94 14.00
CA ASP A 183 -7.12 6.06 15.01
C ASP A 183 -7.90 4.89 14.40
N ARG A 184 -8.60 5.12 13.30
CA ARG A 184 -9.30 4.04 12.57
C ARG A 184 -8.31 3.03 12.00
N LYS A 185 -7.22 3.49 11.37
CA LYS A 185 -6.15 2.62 10.87
C LYS A 185 -5.54 1.83 12.04
N ARG A 186 -5.16 2.51 13.12
CA ARG A 186 -4.60 1.87 14.32
C ARG A 186 -5.51 0.74 14.82
N ARG A 187 -6.79 1.01 15.01
CA ARG A 187 -7.75 -0.02 15.45
C ARG A 187 -7.85 -1.19 14.46
N THR A 188 -7.73 -0.93 13.16
CA THR A 188 -7.72 -1.99 12.14
C THR A 188 -6.49 -2.87 12.29
N ILE A 189 -5.31 -2.29 12.44
CA ILE A 189 -4.05 -3.02 12.64
C ILE A 189 -4.12 -3.89 13.89
N LEU A 190 -4.52 -3.32 15.03
CA LEU A 190 -4.66 -4.05 16.28
C LEU A 190 -5.61 -5.26 16.17
N ARG A 191 -6.75 -5.11 15.48
CA ARG A 191 -7.68 -6.22 15.26
C ARG A 191 -7.12 -7.31 14.36
N GLN A 192 -6.40 -6.93 13.31
CA GLN A 192 -5.80 -7.90 12.40
C GLN A 192 -4.64 -8.64 13.06
N HIS A 193 -3.83 -7.95 13.86
CA HIS A 193 -2.80 -8.58 14.65
C HIS A 193 -3.39 -9.52 15.71
N ALA A 194 -4.46 -9.13 16.40
CA ALA A 194 -5.16 -10.01 17.33
C ALA A 194 -5.65 -11.29 16.64
N ALA A 195 -6.24 -11.17 15.44
CA ALA A 195 -6.68 -12.33 14.66
C ALA A 195 -5.51 -13.26 14.24
N LEU A 196 -4.32 -12.71 13.98
CA LEU A 196 -3.11 -13.49 13.78
C LEU A 196 -2.73 -14.27 15.05
N LEU A 197 -2.69 -13.58 16.18
CA LEU A 197 -2.31 -14.19 17.47
C LEU A 197 -3.30 -15.28 17.90
N GLU A 198 -4.59 -15.12 17.63
CA GLU A 198 -5.59 -16.18 17.86
C GLU A 198 -5.28 -17.43 17.03
N LYS A 199 -4.93 -17.28 15.75
CA LYS A 199 -4.52 -18.41 14.90
C LYS A 199 -3.24 -19.09 15.37
N GLU A 200 -2.36 -18.35 16.03
CA GLU A 200 -1.13 -18.87 16.64
C GLU A 200 -1.35 -19.52 18.02
N GLY A 201 -2.59 -19.54 18.52
CA GLY A 201 -2.89 -20.07 19.85
C GLY A 201 -2.43 -19.19 21.00
N LYS A 202 -2.41 -17.87 20.80
CA LYS A 202 -2.03 -16.85 21.81
C LYS A 202 -3.23 -15.96 22.20
N PRO A 203 -4.35 -16.52 22.73
CA PRO A 203 -5.60 -15.79 22.91
C PRO A 203 -5.51 -14.66 23.94
N GLU A 204 -4.65 -14.77 24.98
CA GLU A 204 -4.48 -13.73 25.99
C GLU A 204 -3.87 -12.46 25.36
N ALA A 205 -2.85 -12.62 24.52
CA ALA A 205 -2.24 -11.50 23.80
C ALA A 205 -3.21 -10.87 22.79
N ALA A 206 -3.98 -11.69 22.06
CA ALA A 206 -5.03 -11.22 21.18
C ALA A 206 -6.09 -10.39 21.91
N HIS A 207 -6.54 -10.86 23.08
CA HIS A 207 -7.51 -10.16 23.91
C HIS A 207 -7.01 -8.78 24.36
N GLN A 208 -5.74 -8.66 24.74
CA GLN A 208 -5.13 -7.37 25.10
C GLN A 208 -5.18 -6.36 23.95
N LEU A 209 -4.85 -6.80 22.72
CA LEU A 209 -4.92 -5.95 21.54
C LEU A 209 -6.36 -5.53 21.21
N LEU A 210 -7.33 -6.43 21.36
CA LEU A 210 -8.74 -6.11 21.14
C LEU A 210 -9.27 -5.09 22.17
N GLN A 211 -8.85 -5.20 23.43
CA GLN A 211 -9.16 -4.19 24.46
C GLN A 211 -8.55 -2.83 24.11
N GLU A 212 -7.32 -2.80 23.59
CA GLU A 212 -6.68 -1.57 23.14
C GLU A 212 -7.37 -0.97 21.92
N ALA A 213 -7.82 -1.79 20.98
CA ALA A 213 -8.56 -1.36 19.80
C ALA A 213 -9.97 -0.80 20.10
N SER A 214 -10.47 -1.00 21.32
CA SER A 214 -11.78 -0.51 21.76
C SER A 214 -11.74 0.88 22.41
N LYS A 215 -10.56 1.37 22.75
CA LYS A 215 -10.32 2.69 23.33
C LYS A 215 -10.18 3.76 22.26
#